data_434da6ab3cdd733becfd0ea95e73a503
#
_entry.id   434da6ab3cdd733becfd0ea95e73a503
#
_cell.length_a   1.000
_cell.length_b   1.000
_cell.length_c   1.000
_cell.angle_alpha   90.00
_cell.angle_beta   90.00
_cell.angle_gamma   90.00
#
_symmetry.space_group_name_H-M   'P 1'
#
loop_
_entity.id
_entity.type
_entity.pdbx_description
1 polymer ?
#
loop_
_entity_poly.entity_id
_entity_poly.type
_entity_poly.pdbx_seq_one_letter_code
_entity_poly.pdbx_strand_id
1 'polypeptide(L)'
;MSNLFNTISVTKVANLCTGDSNSEDCLDDGVYPFFDRSSLVKKTNRFLFDSPAIIVPGEGKDFYPRFYKGKFGLHQRAYALIPSSSIDPKFLYYAVYATKEHFSLVSVGSTVQSLRRASFDSLYIPYPSYSEQKSISEILSSLDDKIDLLNRQNATLEELAQTYFRRLFFIETSQNNECLKLDEWVTCVNGVSYKGIDLKPSRTALVTLKNFNRTGGIRMDGFKEYSGFFKSNHEVFERDLVVAHTDITQGAEVIGNPIMVFKPDKYDRLVISMDLVKVISKKTYISKDFLYFLMKTKEFKQHCIGFSNGSTVLHLSKKAIPSFEFPKTTEKKIHDFNIFAVSTMDKIFLNLKAIITLESLRDTLLPKLISGEVRVRQ
;
A
#
# COMPACT_ATOMS: atom_id res chain seq x y z
N MET A 1 -18.35 -23.37 -0.78
CA MET A 1 -17.40 -24.35 -1.37
C MET A 1 -17.50 -25.62 -0.57
N SER A 2 -17.65 -26.79 -1.20
CA SER A 2 -17.59 -28.10 -0.51
C SER A 2 -16.12 -28.35 -0.15
N ASN A 3 -15.81 -28.39 1.16
CA ASN A 3 -14.49 -28.80 1.61
C ASN A 3 -14.30 -30.30 1.32
N LEU A 4 -13.27 -30.63 0.58
CA LEU A 4 -12.87 -32.02 0.32
C LEU A 4 -11.96 -32.59 1.44
N PHE A 5 -11.51 -31.72 2.34
CA PHE A 5 -10.80 -32.10 3.56
C PHE A 5 -11.72 -32.15 4.76
N ASN A 6 -11.39 -32.96 5.74
CA ASN A 6 -11.99 -32.88 7.07
C ASN A 6 -11.73 -31.50 7.67
N THR A 7 -12.60 -31.02 8.53
CA THR A 7 -12.44 -29.72 9.20
C THR A 7 -12.20 -29.91 10.69
N ILE A 8 -11.49 -28.96 11.28
CA ILE A 8 -11.19 -28.91 12.71
C ILE A 8 -11.38 -27.51 13.24
N SER A 9 -11.84 -27.35 14.48
CA SER A 9 -11.85 -26.01 15.11
C SER A 9 -10.42 -25.49 15.28
N VAL A 10 -10.19 -24.24 14.96
CA VAL A 10 -8.86 -23.61 15.03
C VAL A 10 -8.25 -23.68 16.42
N THR A 11 -9.07 -23.61 17.47
CA THR A 11 -8.62 -23.68 18.87
C THR A 11 -8.19 -25.09 19.31
N LYS A 12 -8.43 -26.12 18.49
CA LYS A 12 -7.89 -27.49 18.75
C LYS A 12 -6.47 -27.69 18.21
N VAL A 13 -6.04 -26.84 17.26
CA VAL A 13 -4.72 -26.93 16.62
C VAL A 13 -3.84 -25.71 16.89
N ALA A 14 -4.36 -24.70 17.57
CA ALA A 14 -3.62 -23.52 17.98
C ALA A 14 -4.06 -23.06 19.36
N ASN A 15 -3.12 -22.56 20.15
CA ASN A 15 -3.43 -21.91 21.43
C ASN A 15 -3.83 -20.45 21.17
N LEU A 16 -5.02 -20.07 21.61
CA LEU A 16 -5.53 -18.70 21.48
C LEU A 16 -5.10 -17.87 22.68
N CYS A 17 -4.28 -16.85 22.42
CA CYS A 17 -3.77 -15.91 23.40
C CYS A 17 -4.23 -14.48 23.10
N THR A 18 -4.28 -13.63 24.12
CA THR A 18 -4.42 -12.18 24.01
C THR A 18 -3.15 -11.51 24.51
N GLY A 19 -2.95 -10.24 24.14
CA GLY A 19 -1.88 -9.44 24.70
C GLY A 19 -2.19 -8.93 26.11
N ASP A 20 -1.19 -8.31 26.71
CA ASP A 20 -1.24 -7.70 28.04
C ASP A 20 -0.88 -6.20 28.03
N SER A 21 -0.61 -5.64 26.86
CA SER A 21 -0.12 -4.28 26.68
C SER A 21 -1.15 -3.36 26.01
N ASN A 22 -1.00 -2.06 26.22
CA ASN A 22 -1.83 -1.01 25.64
C ASN A 22 -1.08 -0.24 24.54
N SER A 23 -1.77 0.63 23.82
CA SER A 23 -1.17 1.48 22.79
C SER A 23 -0.16 2.49 23.31
N GLU A 24 -0.23 2.81 24.60
CA GLU A 24 0.71 3.70 25.31
C GLU A 24 2.09 3.04 25.52
N ASP A 25 2.17 1.71 25.47
CA ASP A 25 3.41 0.94 25.58
C ASP A 25 4.23 0.93 24.28
N CYS A 26 3.74 1.61 23.23
CA CYS A 26 4.43 1.72 21.95
C CYS A 26 5.50 2.80 21.99
N LEU A 27 6.64 2.52 21.38
CA LEU A 27 7.79 3.41 21.26
C LEU A 27 8.21 3.47 19.78
N ASP A 28 8.53 4.66 19.28
CA ASP A 28 8.96 4.84 17.88
C ASP A 28 10.30 4.14 17.59
N ASP A 29 11.18 4.07 18.60
CA ASP A 29 12.51 3.45 18.57
C ASP A 29 12.55 2.04 19.19
N GLY A 30 11.40 1.44 19.49
CA GLY A 30 11.31 0.10 20.08
C GLY A 30 12.00 -0.98 19.24
N VAL A 31 12.46 -2.03 19.92
CA VAL A 31 13.24 -3.14 19.31
C VAL A 31 12.35 -4.20 18.69
N TYR A 32 11.19 -4.48 19.31
CA TYR A 32 10.30 -5.57 18.90
C TYR A 32 9.06 -5.03 18.20
N PRO A 33 8.51 -5.72 17.18
CA PRO A 33 7.24 -5.36 16.61
C PRO A 33 6.12 -5.52 17.64
N PHE A 34 5.18 -4.58 17.59
CA PHE A 34 3.98 -4.56 18.41
C PHE A 34 2.74 -4.56 17.52
N PHE A 35 1.87 -5.50 17.78
CA PHE A 35 0.64 -5.69 17.02
C PHE A 35 -0.57 -5.27 17.84
N ASP A 36 -1.33 -4.34 17.30
CA ASP A 36 -2.61 -3.91 17.83
C ASP A 36 -3.73 -4.12 16.79
N ARG A 37 -4.84 -3.42 16.96
CA ARG A 37 -5.98 -3.43 16.03
C ARG A 37 -5.73 -2.70 14.71
N SER A 38 -4.66 -1.91 14.60
CA SER A 38 -4.34 -1.17 13.37
C SER A 38 -3.63 -2.05 12.35
N SER A 39 -3.65 -1.63 11.09
CA SER A 39 -2.86 -2.28 10.02
C SER A 39 -1.36 -2.01 10.14
N LEU A 40 -0.98 -0.95 10.85
CA LEU A 40 0.42 -0.57 11.06
C LEU A 40 1.03 -1.42 12.16
N VAL A 41 2.22 -1.94 11.91
CA VAL A 41 3.04 -2.59 12.94
C VAL A 41 3.80 -1.52 13.68
N LYS A 42 3.52 -1.37 14.97
CA LYS A 42 4.20 -0.47 15.87
C LYS A 42 5.43 -1.15 16.46
N LYS A 43 6.12 -0.48 17.38
CA LYS A 43 7.28 -1.02 18.08
C LYS A 43 7.14 -0.91 19.59
N THR A 44 7.87 -1.78 20.31
CA THR A 44 7.94 -1.81 21.78
C THR A 44 9.30 -2.36 22.22
N ASN A 45 9.69 -2.09 23.46
CA ASN A 45 10.90 -2.71 24.05
C ASN A 45 10.59 -3.99 24.80
N ARG A 46 9.33 -4.38 24.94
CA ARG A 46 8.88 -5.60 25.61
C ARG A 46 8.25 -6.56 24.60
N PHE A 47 8.70 -7.82 24.58
CA PHE A 47 8.01 -8.88 23.88
C PHE A 47 7.24 -9.79 24.85
N LEU A 48 6.11 -10.29 24.40
CA LEU A 48 5.26 -11.24 25.14
C LEU A 48 5.40 -12.66 24.59
N PHE A 49 5.64 -12.78 23.28
CA PHE A 49 5.75 -14.05 22.57
C PHE A 49 7.08 -14.14 21.81
N ASP A 50 7.59 -15.36 21.65
CA ASP A 50 8.73 -15.72 20.78
C ASP A 50 8.39 -17.01 20.05
N SER A 51 7.54 -16.92 19.02
CA SER A 51 7.01 -18.08 18.30
C SER A 51 6.40 -17.65 16.96
N PRO A 52 6.13 -18.61 16.04
CA PRO A 52 5.18 -18.36 14.97
C PRO A 52 3.79 -18.05 15.54
N ALA A 53 3.09 -17.08 14.95
CA ALA A 53 1.74 -16.70 15.37
C ALA A 53 0.92 -16.19 14.20
N ILE A 54 -0.39 -16.46 14.24
CA ILE A 54 -1.37 -15.78 13.39
C ILE A 54 -2.06 -14.73 14.25
N ILE A 55 -1.79 -13.48 13.95
CA ILE A 55 -2.26 -12.33 14.71
C ILE A 55 -3.51 -11.78 14.06
N VAL A 56 -4.59 -11.70 14.83
CA VAL A 56 -5.91 -11.22 14.37
C VAL A 56 -6.29 -10.01 15.21
N PRO A 57 -6.60 -8.85 14.59
CA PRO A 57 -7.17 -7.71 15.30
C PRO A 57 -8.45 -8.12 16.03
N GLY A 58 -8.60 -7.76 17.30
CA GLY A 58 -9.80 -8.09 18.08
C GLY A 58 -10.93 -7.10 17.91
N GLU A 59 -10.67 -5.93 17.33
CA GLU A 59 -11.64 -4.85 17.09
C GLU A 59 -11.40 -4.18 15.75
N GLY A 60 -12.47 -3.67 15.12
CA GLY A 60 -12.40 -2.90 13.87
C GLY A 60 -13.43 -3.33 12.84
N LYS A 61 -13.27 -2.88 11.61
CA LYS A 61 -14.10 -3.27 10.47
C LYS A 61 -13.57 -4.53 9.79
N ASP A 62 -12.26 -4.68 9.78
CA ASP A 62 -11.57 -5.72 9.03
C ASP A 62 -10.69 -6.52 10.00
N PHE A 63 -10.92 -7.82 10.04
CA PHE A 63 -10.18 -8.75 10.90
C PHE A 63 -9.14 -9.51 10.09
N TYR A 64 -8.28 -8.81 9.34
CA TYR A 64 -7.26 -9.41 8.50
C TYR A 64 -6.17 -10.09 9.33
N PRO A 65 -6.01 -11.44 9.21
CA PRO A 65 -4.95 -12.14 9.90
C PRO A 65 -3.59 -11.76 9.34
N ARG A 66 -2.58 -11.72 10.22
CA ARG A 66 -1.19 -11.47 9.88
C ARG A 66 -0.33 -12.60 10.41
N PHE A 67 0.59 -13.10 9.60
CA PHE A 67 1.60 -14.06 10.04
C PHE A 67 2.83 -13.34 10.55
N TYR A 68 3.33 -13.76 11.70
CA TYR A 68 4.62 -13.31 12.21
C TYR A 68 5.35 -14.47 12.90
N LYS A 69 6.69 -14.45 12.83
CA LYS A 69 7.55 -15.44 13.51
C LYS A 69 8.71 -14.71 14.19
N GLY A 70 8.83 -14.88 15.49
CA GLY A 70 9.87 -14.27 16.31
C GLY A 70 9.31 -13.58 17.54
N LYS A 71 10.08 -12.67 18.13
CA LYS A 71 9.71 -11.92 19.34
C LYS A 71 8.78 -10.76 19.00
N PHE A 72 7.62 -10.67 19.66
CA PHE A 72 6.67 -9.58 19.45
C PHE A 72 5.85 -9.26 20.70
N GLY A 73 5.43 -7.99 20.78
CA GLY A 73 4.42 -7.52 21.72
C GLY A 73 3.02 -7.56 21.11
N LEU A 74 2.01 -7.71 21.94
CA LEU A 74 0.62 -7.83 21.52
C LEU A 74 -0.30 -6.98 22.41
N HIS A 75 -1.18 -6.23 21.78
CA HIS A 75 -2.20 -5.42 22.47
C HIS A 75 -3.26 -6.34 23.11
N GLN A 76 -3.78 -5.96 24.29
CA GLN A 76 -4.83 -6.70 25.01
C GLN A 76 -6.11 -6.98 24.18
N ARG A 77 -6.38 -6.17 23.14
CA ARG A 77 -7.51 -6.31 22.22
C ARG A 77 -7.10 -6.87 20.85
N ALA A 78 -6.04 -7.64 20.81
CA ALA A 78 -5.62 -8.41 19.65
C ALA A 78 -5.43 -9.87 20.08
N TYR A 79 -5.61 -10.78 19.16
CA TYR A 79 -5.49 -12.20 19.40
C TYR A 79 -4.28 -12.77 18.65
N ALA A 80 -3.61 -13.73 19.25
CA ALA A 80 -2.60 -14.55 18.64
C ALA A 80 -2.99 -16.01 18.70
N LEU A 81 -3.06 -16.68 17.55
CA LEU A 81 -3.15 -18.12 17.43
C LEU A 81 -1.72 -18.66 17.32
N ILE A 82 -1.26 -19.32 18.36
CA ILE A 82 0.06 -19.98 18.43
C ILE A 82 -0.13 -21.42 17.96
N PRO A 83 0.42 -21.83 16.80
CA PRO A 83 0.24 -23.16 16.24
C PRO A 83 0.78 -24.26 17.16
N SER A 84 0.06 -25.38 17.27
CA SER A 84 0.59 -26.60 17.87
C SER A 84 1.52 -27.33 16.87
N SER A 85 2.20 -28.37 17.34
CA SER A 85 3.05 -29.21 16.47
C SER A 85 2.26 -30.03 15.41
N SER A 86 0.94 -30.09 15.50
CA SER A 86 0.08 -30.83 14.58
C SER A 86 -0.32 -30.06 13.32
N ILE A 87 0.01 -28.77 13.25
CA ILE A 87 -0.35 -27.93 12.12
C ILE A 87 0.85 -27.11 11.64
N ASP A 88 1.03 -27.01 10.32
CA ASP A 88 2.04 -26.12 9.75
C ASP A 88 1.64 -24.64 9.99
N PRO A 89 2.53 -23.81 10.55
CA PRO A 89 2.20 -22.42 10.90
C PRO A 89 1.76 -21.56 9.72
N LYS A 90 2.39 -21.70 8.55
CA LYS A 90 2.01 -20.93 7.35
C LYS A 90 0.69 -21.46 6.77
N PHE A 91 0.46 -22.77 6.80
CA PHE A 91 -0.84 -23.35 6.43
C PHE A 91 -1.97 -22.80 7.31
N LEU A 92 -1.77 -22.77 8.64
CA LEU A 92 -2.75 -22.21 9.56
C LEU A 92 -3.06 -20.73 9.20
N TYR A 93 -2.04 -19.94 8.88
CA TYR A 93 -2.23 -18.58 8.42
C TYR A 93 -3.14 -18.51 7.18
N TYR A 94 -2.84 -19.30 6.15
CA TYR A 94 -3.62 -19.29 4.91
C TYR A 94 -5.04 -19.84 5.11
N ALA A 95 -5.22 -20.83 5.94
CA ALA A 95 -6.54 -21.37 6.28
C ALA A 95 -7.40 -20.33 7.02
N VAL A 96 -6.82 -19.62 7.99
CA VAL A 96 -7.52 -18.53 8.71
C VAL A 96 -7.78 -17.35 7.78
N TYR A 97 -6.84 -17.02 6.90
CA TYR A 97 -7.01 -15.94 5.92
C TYR A 97 -8.13 -16.27 4.90
N ALA A 98 -8.21 -17.50 4.41
CA ALA A 98 -9.26 -17.95 3.50
C ALA A 98 -10.66 -17.91 4.13
N THR A 99 -10.73 -17.99 5.46
CA THR A 99 -11.99 -17.99 6.23
C THR A 99 -12.21 -16.68 7.00
N LYS A 100 -11.46 -15.63 6.70
CA LYS A 100 -11.51 -14.34 7.44
C LYS A 100 -12.90 -13.70 7.52
N GLU A 101 -13.74 -13.92 6.52
CA GLU A 101 -15.12 -13.40 6.48
C GLU A 101 -15.98 -13.95 7.64
N HIS A 102 -15.65 -15.15 8.16
CA HIS A 102 -16.27 -15.69 9.36
C HIS A 102 -16.20 -14.70 10.53
N PHE A 103 -15.07 -14.05 10.73
CA PHE A 103 -14.90 -13.08 11.81
C PHE A 103 -15.88 -11.91 11.72
N SER A 104 -16.13 -11.41 10.52
CA SER A 104 -17.12 -10.34 10.31
C SER A 104 -18.55 -10.80 10.62
N LEU A 105 -18.87 -12.08 10.35
CA LEU A 105 -20.19 -12.66 10.61
C LEU A 105 -20.46 -12.88 12.10
N VAL A 106 -19.42 -13.25 12.88
CA VAL A 106 -19.56 -13.62 14.31
C VAL A 106 -19.11 -12.48 15.25
N SER A 107 -18.65 -11.35 14.71
CA SER A 107 -18.28 -10.20 15.52
C SER A 107 -19.50 -9.56 16.18
N VAL A 108 -19.30 -8.96 17.34
CA VAL A 108 -20.35 -8.31 18.14
C VAL A 108 -20.04 -6.84 18.34
N GLY A 109 -21.08 -6.02 18.39
CA GLY A 109 -20.97 -4.57 18.64
C GLY A 109 -21.69 -3.75 17.55
N SER A 110 -22.31 -2.64 17.96
CA SER A 110 -23.07 -1.75 17.07
C SER A 110 -22.20 -0.66 16.46
N THR A 111 -21.25 -0.13 17.21
CA THR A 111 -20.38 0.99 16.77
C THR A 111 -19.00 0.48 16.34
N VAL A 112 -18.40 -0.40 17.14
CA VAL A 112 -17.13 -1.06 16.85
C VAL A 112 -17.35 -2.56 16.94
N GLN A 113 -17.10 -3.24 15.85
CA GLN A 113 -17.15 -4.71 15.80
C GLN A 113 -16.00 -5.29 16.61
N SER A 114 -16.29 -6.29 17.46
CA SER A 114 -15.32 -6.93 18.34
C SER A 114 -15.40 -8.44 18.27
N LEU A 115 -14.26 -9.11 18.26
CA LEU A 115 -14.15 -10.55 18.37
C LEU A 115 -14.10 -10.97 19.87
N ARG A 116 -14.58 -12.17 20.11
CA ARG A 116 -14.48 -12.85 21.41
C ARG A 116 -13.88 -14.22 21.23
N ARG A 117 -13.48 -14.87 22.32
CA ARG A 117 -12.96 -16.24 22.26
C ARG A 117 -13.89 -17.18 21.47
N ALA A 118 -15.20 -17.09 21.70
CA ALA A 118 -16.22 -17.88 20.98
C ALA A 118 -16.16 -17.70 19.45
N SER A 119 -15.71 -16.54 18.95
CA SER A 119 -15.51 -16.30 17.51
C SER A 119 -14.44 -17.22 16.92
N PHE A 120 -13.44 -17.59 17.70
CA PHE A 120 -12.39 -18.52 17.29
C PHE A 120 -12.79 -19.99 17.55
N ASP A 121 -13.52 -20.28 18.62
CA ASP A 121 -14.01 -21.65 18.89
C ASP A 121 -14.96 -22.13 17.80
N SER A 122 -15.73 -21.22 17.20
CA SER A 122 -16.65 -21.49 16.07
C SER A 122 -15.96 -21.44 14.69
N LEU A 123 -14.68 -21.09 14.61
CA LEU A 123 -13.94 -21.08 13.36
C LEU A 123 -13.42 -22.49 13.03
N TYR A 124 -13.96 -23.09 12.00
CA TYR A 124 -13.51 -24.38 11.47
C TYR A 124 -12.67 -24.16 10.21
N ILE A 125 -11.50 -24.78 10.18
CA ILE A 125 -10.56 -24.75 9.06
C ILE A 125 -10.39 -26.14 8.47
N PRO A 126 -10.08 -26.27 7.16
CA PRO A 126 -9.68 -27.55 6.57
C PRO A 126 -8.43 -28.12 7.25
N TYR A 127 -8.38 -29.43 7.38
CA TYR A 127 -7.31 -30.11 8.10
C TYR A 127 -6.80 -31.33 7.31
N PRO A 128 -6.02 -31.13 6.23
CA PRO A 128 -5.36 -32.19 5.48
C PRO A 128 -4.20 -32.80 6.26
N SER A 129 -3.55 -33.82 5.68
CA SER A 129 -2.32 -34.39 6.25
C SER A 129 -1.23 -33.32 6.41
N TYR A 130 -0.33 -33.46 7.36
CA TYR A 130 0.75 -32.50 7.61
C TYR A 130 1.63 -32.28 6.38
N SER A 131 1.88 -33.32 5.58
CA SER A 131 2.61 -33.23 4.31
C SER A 131 1.89 -32.32 3.30
N GLU A 132 0.57 -32.48 3.15
CA GLU A 132 -0.24 -31.61 2.28
C GLU A 132 -0.29 -30.17 2.79
N GLN A 133 -0.42 -29.96 4.13
CA GLN A 133 -0.36 -28.63 4.72
C GLN A 133 0.94 -27.92 4.32
N LYS A 134 2.07 -28.61 4.45
CA LYS A 134 3.39 -28.08 4.11
C LYS A 134 3.50 -27.76 2.62
N SER A 135 3.07 -28.66 1.74
CA SER A 135 3.12 -28.41 0.30
C SER A 135 2.22 -27.22 -0.12
N ILE A 136 1.03 -27.09 0.47
CA ILE A 136 0.13 -25.96 0.22
C ILE A 136 0.79 -24.64 0.69
N SER A 137 1.34 -24.65 1.91
CA SER A 137 1.97 -23.45 2.49
C SER A 137 3.22 -23.03 1.74
N GLU A 138 4.01 -23.96 1.20
CA GLU A 138 5.19 -23.67 0.36
C GLU A 138 4.79 -22.97 -0.93
N ILE A 139 3.75 -23.43 -1.64
CA ILE A 139 3.26 -22.81 -2.85
C ILE A 139 2.78 -21.39 -2.56
N LEU A 140 1.87 -21.21 -1.60
CA LEU A 140 1.29 -19.90 -1.31
C LEU A 140 2.34 -18.92 -0.78
N SER A 141 3.24 -19.38 0.09
CA SER A 141 4.30 -18.53 0.63
C SER A 141 5.34 -18.14 -0.42
N SER A 142 5.60 -18.99 -1.41
CA SER A 142 6.50 -18.62 -2.51
C SER A 142 5.97 -17.43 -3.33
N LEU A 143 4.65 -17.32 -3.48
CA LEU A 143 4.01 -16.17 -4.13
C LEU A 143 4.12 -14.91 -3.25
N ASP A 144 3.79 -15.02 -1.96
CA ASP A 144 3.89 -13.88 -1.03
C ASP A 144 5.35 -13.42 -0.85
N ASP A 145 6.30 -14.34 -0.70
CA ASP A 145 7.73 -14.02 -0.57
C ASP A 145 8.23 -13.30 -1.84
N LYS A 146 7.73 -13.68 -3.03
CA LYS A 146 8.06 -12.99 -4.29
C LYS A 146 7.43 -11.59 -4.37
N ILE A 147 6.18 -11.44 -3.95
CA ILE A 147 5.50 -10.14 -3.86
C ILE A 147 6.28 -9.20 -2.93
N ASP A 148 6.65 -9.68 -1.75
CA ASP A 148 7.43 -8.91 -0.78
C ASP A 148 8.82 -8.52 -1.32
N LEU A 149 9.48 -9.43 -2.02
CA LEU A 149 10.78 -9.15 -2.65
C LEU A 149 10.66 -8.04 -3.69
N LEU A 150 9.64 -8.09 -4.55
CA LEU A 150 9.40 -7.07 -5.57
C LEU A 150 9.04 -5.72 -4.97
N ASN A 151 8.25 -5.68 -3.89
CA ASN A 151 7.93 -4.44 -3.16
C ASN A 151 9.19 -3.82 -2.54
N ARG A 152 10.03 -4.61 -1.89
CA ARG A 152 11.32 -4.13 -1.35
C ARG A 152 12.26 -3.65 -2.44
N GLN A 153 12.31 -4.36 -3.58
CA GLN A 153 13.10 -3.94 -4.73
C GLN A 153 12.63 -2.58 -5.26
N ASN A 154 11.31 -2.36 -5.38
CA ASN A 154 10.75 -1.08 -5.81
C ASN A 154 11.13 0.05 -4.85
N ALA A 155 10.99 -0.16 -3.55
CA ALA A 155 11.38 0.83 -2.54
C ALA A 155 12.87 1.20 -2.63
N THR A 156 13.75 0.21 -2.77
CA THR A 156 15.20 0.42 -2.91
C THR A 156 15.55 1.18 -4.20
N LEU A 157 14.93 0.82 -5.33
CA LEU A 157 15.13 1.49 -6.61
C LEU A 157 14.70 2.95 -6.53
N GLU A 158 13.56 3.22 -5.92
CA GLU A 158 13.03 4.56 -5.76
C GLU A 158 13.91 5.42 -4.84
N GLU A 159 14.36 4.87 -3.70
CA GLU A 159 15.26 5.54 -2.77
C GLU A 159 16.63 5.85 -3.42
N LEU A 160 17.18 4.90 -4.17
CA LEU A 160 18.43 5.07 -4.91
C LEU A 160 18.31 6.22 -5.91
N ALA A 161 17.23 6.24 -6.70
CA ALA A 161 17.01 7.29 -7.70
C ALA A 161 16.78 8.65 -7.02
N GLN A 162 16.06 8.69 -5.91
CA GLN A 162 15.85 9.93 -5.14
C GLN A 162 17.16 10.46 -4.55
N THR A 163 18.00 9.58 -4.03
CA THR A 163 19.33 9.96 -3.49
C THR A 163 20.23 10.49 -4.59
N TYR A 164 20.27 9.82 -5.75
CA TYR A 164 21.04 10.24 -6.90
C TYR A 164 20.54 11.59 -7.45
N PHE A 165 19.21 11.76 -7.57
CA PHE A 165 18.59 13.03 -7.96
C PHE A 165 19.04 14.17 -7.05
N ARG A 166 18.91 13.98 -5.73
CA ARG A 166 19.25 15.00 -4.73
C ARG A 166 20.73 15.38 -4.78
N ARG A 167 21.61 14.39 -4.94
CA ARG A 167 23.04 14.61 -5.10
C ARG A 167 23.32 15.50 -6.30
N LEU A 168 22.81 15.16 -7.48
CA LEU A 168 23.10 15.87 -8.73
C LEU A 168 22.55 17.30 -8.75
N PHE A 169 21.33 17.51 -8.24
CA PHE A 169 20.59 18.74 -8.47
C PHE A 169 20.49 19.65 -7.25
N PHE A 170 20.73 19.16 -6.06
CA PHE A 170 20.68 19.99 -4.85
C PHE A 170 22.03 20.11 -4.14
N ILE A 171 22.85 19.06 -4.11
CA ILE A 171 24.14 19.10 -3.40
C ILE A 171 25.24 19.64 -4.30
N GLU A 172 25.44 19.06 -5.48
CA GLU A 172 26.52 19.45 -6.42
C GLU A 172 26.26 20.78 -7.11
N THR A 173 25.03 21.29 -7.10
CA THR A 173 24.63 22.55 -7.77
C THR A 173 24.50 23.70 -6.78
N SER A 174 24.62 23.47 -5.48
CA SER A 174 24.46 24.48 -4.42
C SER A 174 25.45 25.67 -4.46
N GLN A 175 26.45 25.65 -5.34
CA GLN A 175 27.39 26.77 -5.57
C GLN A 175 26.84 27.84 -6.52
N ASN A 176 25.77 27.58 -7.25
CA ASN A 176 25.09 28.53 -8.12
C ASN A 176 23.83 29.08 -7.44
N ASN A 177 23.81 30.39 -7.16
CA ASN A 177 22.64 31.06 -6.56
C ASN A 177 21.48 31.28 -7.54
N GLU A 178 21.57 30.80 -8.78
CA GLU A 178 20.49 30.90 -9.75
C GLU A 178 19.48 29.76 -9.60
N CYS A 179 18.21 30.12 -9.50
CA CYS A 179 17.11 29.18 -9.44
C CYS A 179 16.24 29.27 -10.69
N LEU A 180 15.58 28.17 -11.04
CA LEU A 180 14.56 28.05 -12.07
C LEU A 180 13.22 27.82 -11.42
N LYS A 181 12.14 28.39 -11.98
CA LYS A 181 10.77 28.15 -11.54
C LYS A 181 10.13 27.04 -12.37
N LEU A 182 9.33 26.22 -11.73
CA LEU A 182 8.61 25.14 -12.42
C LEU A 182 7.56 25.65 -13.42
N ASP A 183 7.04 26.88 -13.30
CA ASP A 183 6.06 27.43 -14.23
C ASP A 183 6.57 27.50 -15.69
N GLU A 184 7.88 27.61 -15.87
CA GLU A 184 8.51 27.54 -17.19
C GLU A 184 8.52 26.12 -17.79
N TRP A 185 8.42 25.11 -16.95
CA TRP A 185 8.62 23.72 -17.33
C TRP A 185 7.35 22.88 -17.33
N VAL A 186 6.33 23.27 -16.58
CA VAL A 186 5.13 22.45 -16.41
C VAL A 186 3.83 23.22 -16.64
N THR A 187 2.82 22.50 -17.08
CA THR A 187 1.42 22.89 -17.03
C THR A 187 0.69 21.98 -16.04
N CYS A 188 -0.16 22.58 -15.20
CA CYS A 188 -0.94 21.91 -14.20
C CYS A 188 -2.42 21.85 -14.62
N VAL A 189 -3.04 20.68 -14.59
CA VAL A 189 -4.46 20.46 -14.90
C VAL A 189 -5.15 19.84 -13.70
N ASN A 190 -6.12 20.56 -13.12
CA ASN A 190 -6.93 20.04 -12.02
C ASN A 190 -7.90 18.96 -12.52
N GLY A 191 -8.22 18.00 -11.65
CA GLY A 191 -9.16 16.95 -11.98
C GLY A 191 -10.62 17.36 -11.90
N VAL A 192 -11.50 16.38 -12.15
CA VAL A 192 -12.95 16.56 -12.23
C VAL A 192 -13.60 16.56 -10.84
N SER A 193 -14.52 17.48 -10.61
CA SER A 193 -15.44 17.40 -9.48
C SER A 193 -16.51 16.34 -9.77
N TYR A 194 -16.83 15.51 -8.79
CA TYR A 194 -17.81 14.43 -8.92
C TYR A 194 -18.71 14.33 -7.70
N LYS A 195 -19.87 13.74 -7.90
CA LYS A 195 -20.86 13.47 -6.85
C LYS A 195 -20.98 11.96 -6.62
N GLY A 196 -21.52 11.55 -5.50
CA GLY A 196 -21.76 10.13 -5.20
C GLY A 196 -22.60 9.41 -6.26
N ILE A 197 -23.53 10.11 -6.90
CA ILE A 197 -24.37 9.56 -7.99
C ILE A 197 -23.57 9.19 -9.25
N ASP A 198 -22.40 9.78 -9.44
CA ASP A 198 -21.50 9.51 -10.58
C ASP A 198 -20.64 8.25 -10.35
N LEU A 199 -20.65 7.71 -9.12
CA LEU A 199 -19.88 6.51 -8.74
C LEU A 199 -20.75 5.27 -8.99
N LYS A 200 -20.87 4.88 -10.25
CA LYS A 200 -21.58 3.67 -10.70
C LYS A 200 -20.62 2.73 -11.41
N PRO A 201 -20.97 1.42 -11.51
CA PRO A 201 -20.18 0.45 -12.25
C PRO A 201 -19.80 0.95 -13.64
N SER A 202 -18.53 0.94 -13.97
CA SER A 202 -17.99 1.50 -15.21
C SER A 202 -16.58 0.94 -15.48
N ARG A 203 -16.20 0.87 -16.76
CA ARG A 203 -14.80 0.63 -17.16
C ARG A 203 -13.95 1.91 -17.17
N THR A 204 -14.52 3.06 -16.78
CA THR A 204 -13.79 4.29 -16.47
C THR A 204 -13.66 4.40 -14.94
N ALA A 205 -12.49 4.77 -14.44
CA ALA A 205 -12.28 4.95 -13.02
C ALA A 205 -11.62 6.30 -12.69
N LEU A 206 -11.94 6.81 -11.50
CA LEU A 206 -11.27 7.95 -10.88
C LEU A 206 -9.99 7.49 -10.18
N VAL A 207 -8.90 8.19 -10.47
CA VAL A 207 -7.73 8.26 -9.61
C VAL A 207 -8.04 9.26 -8.51
N THR A 208 -7.90 8.87 -7.25
CA THR A 208 -8.28 9.67 -6.08
C THR A 208 -7.15 9.72 -5.05
N LEU A 209 -7.29 10.49 -3.97
CA LEU A 209 -6.34 10.48 -2.86
C LEU A 209 -6.10 9.09 -2.26
N LYS A 210 -7.07 8.17 -2.37
CA LYS A 210 -6.91 6.78 -1.90
C LYS A 210 -5.85 6.00 -2.69
N ASN A 211 -5.51 6.46 -3.89
CA ASN A 211 -4.43 5.86 -4.68
C ASN A 211 -3.03 6.28 -4.19
N PHE A 212 -2.94 7.22 -3.26
CA PHE A 212 -1.66 7.65 -2.68
C PHE A 212 -1.35 6.82 -1.43
N ASN A 213 -0.19 6.18 -1.41
CA ASN A 213 0.31 5.60 -0.18
C ASN A 213 0.97 6.72 0.66
N ARG A 214 0.74 6.73 1.97
CA ARG A 214 1.35 7.72 2.90
C ARG A 214 2.87 7.66 2.89
N THR A 215 3.43 6.48 2.67
CA THR A 215 4.88 6.26 2.57
C THR A 215 5.44 6.46 1.16
N GLY A 216 4.62 6.86 0.20
CA GLY A 216 4.96 7.01 -1.21
C GLY A 216 4.46 5.87 -2.09
N GLY A 217 4.43 6.12 -3.42
CA GLY A 217 3.95 5.17 -4.41
C GLY A 217 2.43 5.11 -4.56
N ILE A 218 1.97 4.33 -5.54
CA ILE A 218 0.56 4.18 -5.88
C ILE A 218 -0.07 2.97 -5.17
N ARG A 219 -1.30 3.14 -4.69
CA ARG A 219 -2.16 2.07 -4.16
C ARG A 219 -3.17 1.66 -5.22
N MET A 220 -3.30 0.35 -5.45
CA MET A 220 -4.18 -0.21 -6.48
C MET A 220 -5.65 -0.31 -6.05
N ASP A 221 -5.93 -0.30 -4.74
CA ASP A 221 -7.28 -0.38 -4.15
C ASP A 221 -7.99 0.98 -4.05
N GLY A 222 -7.33 2.07 -4.46
CA GLY A 222 -7.85 3.43 -4.35
C GLY A 222 -8.77 3.89 -5.49
N PHE A 223 -8.82 3.16 -6.59
CA PHE A 223 -9.64 3.52 -7.75
C PHE A 223 -11.13 3.42 -7.46
N LYS A 224 -11.92 4.38 -8.01
CA LYS A 224 -13.38 4.36 -7.92
C LYS A 224 -13.97 4.32 -9.32
N GLU A 225 -14.86 3.39 -9.59
CA GLU A 225 -15.60 3.33 -10.86
C GLU A 225 -16.42 4.59 -11.04
N TYR A 226 -16.41 5.14 -12.25
CA TYR A 226 -16.95 6.46 -12.54
C TYR A 226 -17.69 6.49 -13.86
N SER A 227 -18.92 6.97 -13.84
CA SER A 227 -19.80 7.12 -15.00
C SER A 227 -20.19 8.57 -15.32
N GLY A 228 -19.61 9.54 -14.58
CA GLY A 228 -19.92 10.95 -14.77
C GLY A 228 -19.23 11.57 -15.98
N PHE A 229 -19.59 12.82 -16.29
CA PHE A 229 -18.98 13.57 -17.38
C PHE A 229 -17.58 14.08 -17.01
N PHE A 230 -16.67 14.03 -17.95
CA PHE A 230 -15.34 14.62 -17.84
C PHE A 230 -14.82 15.13 -19.20
N LYS A 231 -13.91 16.08 -19.16
CA LYS A 231 -13.23 16.59 -20.35
C LYS A 231 -11.97 15.75 -20.63
N SER A 232 -11.53 15.73 -21.88
CA SER A 232 -10.34 14.98 -22.30
C SER A 232 -9.06 15.34 -21.53
N ASN A 233 -8.93 16.59 -21.08
CA ASN A 233 -7.79 17.01 -20.29
C ASN A 233 -7.73 16.44 -18.86
N HIS A 234 -8.88 15.94 -18.33
CA HIS A 234 -8.92 15.25 -17.04
C HIS A 234 -8.48 13.77 -17.12
N GLU A 235 -8.40 13.23 -18.33
CA GLU A 235 -7.96 11.86 -18.55
C GLU A 235 -6.46 11.72 -18.32
N VAL A 236 -6.10 10.61 -17.70
CA VAL A 236 -4.70 10.25 -17.44
C VAL A 236 -4.41 8.87 -17.99
N PHE A 237 -3.19 8.73 -18.45
CA PHE A 237 -2.66 7.49 -19.04
C PHE A 237 -1.62 6.88 -18.12
N GLU A 238 -1.26 5.63 -18.40
CA GLU A 238 -0.15 4.99 -17.69
C GLU A 238 1.11 5.87 -17.74
N ARG A 239 1.76 6.03 -16.59
CA ARG A 239 2.93 6.90 -16.39
C ARG A 239 2.64 8.41 -16.53
N ASP A 240 1.42 8.85 -16.45
CA ASP A 240 1.16 10.28 -16.22
C ASP A 240 1.50 10.65 -14.78
N LEU A 241 2.10 11.81 -14.60
CA LEU A 241 2.46 12.36 -13.30
C LEU A 241 1.27 13.10 -12.69
N VAL A 242 0.90 12.69 -11.49
CA VAL A 242 -0.21 13.27 -10.73
C VAL A 242 0.25 13.63 -9.33
N VAL A 243 -0.16 14.78 -8.82
CA VAL A 243 0.20 15.31 -7.50
C VAL A 243 -1.06 15.48 -6.65
N ALA A 244 -0.98 15.11 -5.38
CA ALA A 244 -2.08 15.32 -4.43
C ALA A 244 -2.26 16.82 -4.14
N HIS A 245 -3.47 17.32 -4.38
CA HIS A 245 -3.83 18.73 -4.22
C HIS A 245 -4.60 19.01 -2.92
N THR A 246 -5.11 17.95 -2.26
CA THR A 246 -5.77 18.02 -0.95
C THR A 246 -5.19 16.96 -0.02
N ASP A 247 -5.40 17.16 1.28
CA ASP A 247 -5.04 16.19 2.31
C ASP A 247 -6.05 16.26 3.47
N ILE A 248 -6.49 15.10 3.90
CA ILE A 248 -7.39 14.94 5.07
C ILE A 248 -6.62 14.49 6.32
N THR A 249 -5.30 14.32 6.23
CA THR A 249 -4.45 13.94 7.37
C THR A 249 -3.96 15.20 8.10
N GLN A 250 -3.99 15.19 9.43
CA GLN A 250 -3.52 16.32 10.23
C GLN A 250 -2.01 16.56 10.07
N GLY A 251 -1.25 15.53 9.72
CA GLY A 251 0.21 15.59 9.52
C GLY A 251 0.64 16.03 8.12
N ALA A 252 -0.26 16.48 7.24
CA ALA A 252 0.05 16.81 5.85
C ALA A 252 0.81 15.70 5.10
N GLU A 253 0.44 14.44 5.37
CA GLU A 253 1.19 13.26 4.91
C GLU A 253 1.15 13.10 3.39
N VAL A 254 0.04 13.46 2.75
CA VAL A 254 -0.22 13.19 1.32
C VAL A 254 -0.11 14.44 0.45
N ILE A 255 -0.45 15.65 0.95
CA ILE A 255 -0.45 16.88 0.14
C ILE A 255 0.90 17.12 -0.55
N GLY A 256 0.89 17.42 -1.84
CA GLY A 256 2.10 17.64 -2.64
C GLY A 256 2.84 16.35 -3.02
N ASN A 257 2.43 15.17 -2.54
CA ASN A 257 3.09 13.93 -2.94
C ASN A 257 2.78 13.62 -4.42
N PRO A 258 3.79 13.25 -5.22
CA PRO A 258 3.59 12.78 -6.59
C PRO A 258 3.32 11.27 -6.64
N ILE A 259 2.55 10.85 -7.62
CA ILE A 259 2.49 9.45 -8.08
C ILE A 259 2.62 9.40 -9.60
N MET A 260 3.22 8.31 -10.10
CA MET A 260 3.10 7.91 -11.50
C MET A 260 1.90 6.98 -11.63
N VAL A 261 0.96 7.34 -12.51
CA VAL A 261 -0.28 6.57 -12.69
C VAL A 261 0.04 5.19 -13.24
N PHE A 262 -0.49 4.16 -12.58
CA PHE A 262 -0.54 2.79 -13.07
C PHE A 262 -1.99 2.47 -13.46
N LYS A 263 -2.20 1.99 -14.70
CA LYS A 263 -3.55 1.67 -15.21
C LYS A 263 -3.85 0.18 -15.06
N PRO A 264 -4.78 -0.21 -14.18
CA PRO A 264 -5.25 -1.60 -14.10
C PRO A 264 -5.97 -2.02 -15.39
N ASP A 265 -5.76 -3.27 -15.84
CA ASP A 265 -6.34 -3.80 -17.09
C ASP A 265 -7.88 -3.83 -17.10
N LYS A 266 -8.50 -3.88 -15.91
CA LYS A 266 -9.97 -3.85 -15.77
C LYS A 266 -10.60 -2.51 -16.19
N TYR A 267 -9.82 -1.43 -16.34
CA TYR A 267 -10.32 -0.12 -16.74
C TYR A 267 -9.80 0.26 -18.13
N ASP A 268 -10.71 0.80 -18.95
CA ASP A 268 -10.37 1.34 -20.26
C ASP A 268 -9.78 2.75 -20.14
N ARG A 269 -10.35 3.55 -19.25
CA ARG A 269 -10.00 4.96 -19.05
C ARG A 269 -9.81 5.31 -17.59
N LEU A 270 -8.86 6.21 -17.31
CA LEU A 270 -8.64 6.80 -16.00
C LEU A 270 -8.81 8.30 -16.05
N VAL A 271 -9.45 8.86 -15.02
CA VAL A 271 -9.72 10.28 -14.86
C VAL A 271 -9.27 10.72 -13.46
N ILE A 272 -8.65 11.87 -13.31
CA ILE A 272 -8.25 12.38 -11.99
C ILE A 272 -9.39 13.13 -11.31
N SER A 273 -9.57 12.90 -10.00
CA SER A 273 -10.50 13.64 -9.16
C SER A 273 -10.01 15.06 -8.89
N MET A 274 -10.90 15.97 -8.50
CA MET A 274 -10.58 17.37 -8.17
C MET A 274 -9.54 17.54 -7.07
N ASP A 275 -9.30 16.49 -6.27
CA ASP A 275 -8.29 16.46 -5.23
C ASP A 275 -6.86 16.28 -5.74
N LEU A 276 -6.72 16.14 -7.06
CA LEU A 276 -5.46 15.85 -7.74
C LEU A 276 -5.18 16.84 -8.86
N VAL A 277 -3.89 16.97 -9.17
CA VAL A 277 -3.39 17.79 -10.29
C VAL A 277 -2.52 16.93 -11.19
N LYS A 278 -2.83 16.89 -12.48
CA LYS A 278 -1.97 16.31 -13.52
C LYS A 278 -0.89 17.32 -13.87
N VAL A 279 0.36 16.88 -13.89
CA VAL A 279 1.52 17.70 -14.25
C VAL A 279 2.04 17.27 -15.62
N ILE A 280 2.09 18.22 -16.55
CA ILE A 280 2.48 18.01 -17.93
C ILE A 280 3.74 18.82 -18.21
N SER A 281 4.79 18.19 -18.72
CA SER A 281 5.99 18.88 -19.14
C SER A 281 5.75 19.75 -20.38
N LYS A 282 6.27 20.97 -20.36
CA LYS A 282 6.32 21.89 -21.50
C LYS A 282 7.58 21.71 -22.34
N LYS A 283 8.57 20.98 -21.84
CA LYS A 283 9.89 20.82 -22.45
C LYS A 283 10.12 19.36 -22.83
N THR A 284 10.55 19.13 -24.06
CA THR A 284 10.78 17.77 -24.56
C THR A 284 11.92 17.04 -23.86
N TYR A 285 12.91 17.79 -23.37
CA TYR A 285 14.06 17.23 -22.66
C TYR A 285 13.81 16.96 -21.17
N ILE A 286 12.64 17.35 -20.65
CA ILE A 286 12.23 17.10 -19.26
C ILE A 286 11.21 15.97 -19.24
N SER A 287 11.63 14.80 -18.78
CA SER A 287 10.76 13.64 -18.69
C SER A 287 9.78 13.73 -17.50
N LYS A 288 8.68 12.98 -17.56
CA LYS A 288 7.77 12.82 -16.42
C LYS A 288 8.49 12.20 -15.23
N ASP A 289 9.44 11.30 -15.49
CA ASP A 289 10.22 10.60 -14.46
C ASP A 289 11.16 11.61 -13.74
N PHE A 290 11.79 12.55 -14.46
CA PHE A 290 12.54 13.63 -13.84
C PHE A 290 11.66 14.49 -12.91
N LEU A 291 10.50 14.90 -13.41
CA LEU A 291 9.56 15.72 -12.64
C LEU A 291 9.04 14.96 -11.41
N TYR A 292 8.82 13.64 -11.53
CA TYR A 292 8.45 12.80 -10.41
C TYR A 292 9.49 12.84 -9.28
N PHE A 293 10.77 12.62 -9.60
CA PHE A 293 11.84 12.66 -8.59
C PHE A 293 12.08 14.06 -8.05
N LEU A 294 11.90 15.11 -8.84
CA LEU A 294 11.92 16.49 -8.38
C LEU A 294 10.83 16.75 -7.34
N MET A 295 9.58 16.37 -7.67
CA MET A 295 8.42 16.58 -6.79
C MET A 295 8.41 15.65 -5.58
N LYS A 296 9.23 14.61 -5.56
CA LYS A 296 9.42 13.73 -4.42
C LYS A 296 10.48 14.22 -3.43
N THR A 297 11.17 15.33 -3.72
CA THR A 297 12.15 15.91 -2.81
C THR A 297 11.50 16.48 -1.54
N LYS A 298 12.27 16.51 -0.45
CA LYS A 298 11.83 17.12 0.81
C LYS A 298 11.58 18.63 0.63
N GLU A 299 12.39 19.26 -0.18
CA GLU A 299 12.32 20.67 -0.54
C GLU A 299 10.97 21.00 -1.21
N PHE A 300 10.57 20.21 -2.20
CA PHE A 300 9.26 20.37 -2.85
C PHE A 300 8.09 20.08 -1.87
N LYS A 301 8.21 19.06 -1.06
CA LYS A 301 7.20 18.74 -0.05
C LYS A 301 6.99 19.89 0.94
N GLN A 302 8.08 20.44 1.48
CA GLN A 302 8.02 21.58 2.40
C GLN A 302 7.44 22.82 1.75
N HIS A 303 7.80 23.09 0.50
CA HIS A 303 7.22 24.17 -0.28
C HIS A 303 5.69 23.98 -0.44
N CYS A 304 5.23 22.80 -0.80
CA CYS A 304 3.80 22.52 -0.89
C CYS A 304 3.07 22.71 0.45
N ILE A 305 3.66 22.29 1.56
CA ILE A 305 3.10 22.52 2.90
C ILE A 305 2.97 24.01 3.17
N GLY A 306 3.97 24.80 2.84
CA GLY A 306 3.95 26.26 2.99
C GLY A 306 2.90 26.98 2.13
N PHE A 307 2.46 26.36 1.03
CA PHE A 307 1.41 26.86 0.13
C PHE A 307 0.04 26.18 0.36
N SER A 308 -0.12 25.44 1.45
CA SER A 308 -1.38 24.78 1.81
C SER A 308 -2.18 25.63 2.81
N ASN A 309 -3.51 25.57 2.69
CA ASN A 309 -4.45 26.26 3.56
C ASN A 309 -5.56 25.29 3.99
N GLY A 310 -6.13 25.52 5.16
CA GLY A 310 -7.22 24.73 5.73
C GLY A 310 -6.86 24.13 7.09
N SER A 311 -7.85 23.92 7.94
CA SER A 311 -7.67 23.37 9.28
C SER A 311 -8.05 21.89 9.38
N THR A 312 -9.08 21.47 8.66
CA THR A 312 -9.59 20.08 8.68
C THR A 312 -9.19 19.33 7.40
N VAL A 313 -9.27 20.01 6.26
CA VAL A 313 -8.82 19.53 4.97
C VAL A 313 -7.83 20.55 4.44
N LEU A 314 -6.61 20.13 4.19
CA LEU A 314 -5.59 20.97 3.58
C LEU A 314 -5.83 21.04 2.07
N HIS A 315 -5.78 22.23 1.52
CA HIS A 315 -5.87 22.48 0.09
C HIS A 315 -4.59 23.17 -0.39
N LEU A 316 -3.97 22.63 -1.40
CA LEU A 316 -2.80 23.20 -2.05
C LEU A 316 -3.20 24.40 -2.91
N SER A 317 -2.49 25.51 -2.80
CA SER A 317 -2.67 26.63 -3.71
C SER A 317 -2.32 26.23 -5.15
N LYS A 318 -3.09 26.70 -6.13
CA LYS A 318 -2.78 26.50 -7.56
C LYS A 318 -1.42 27.04 -7.96
N LYS A 319 -0.86 28.00 -7.18
CA LYS A 319 0.45 28.58 -7.41
C LYS A 319 1.59 27.71 -6.85
N ALA A 320 1.30 26.74 -5.98
CA ALA A 320 2.32 25.98 -5.29
C ALA A 320 3.28 25.26 -6.25
N ILE A 321 2.77 24.42 -7.14
CA ILE A 321 3.60 23.68 -8.08
C ILE A 321 4.36 24.64 -9.03
N PRO A 322 3.69 25.60 -9.70
CA PRO A 322 4.39 26.53 -10.62
C PRO A 322 5.48 27.38 -9.95
N SER A 323 5.25 27.83 -8.71
CA SER A 323 6.18 28.74 -8.02
C SER A 323 7.36 28.03 -7.33
N PHE A 324 7.42 26.71 -7.38
CA PHE A 324 8.57 25.99 -6.81
C PHE A 324 9.85 26.35 -7.54
N GLU A 325 10.84 26.74 -6.78
CA GLU A 325 12.16 27.10 -7.27
C GLU A 325 13.16 25.99 -6.96
N PHE A 326 13.97 25.61 -7.93
CA PHE A 326 15.03 24.65 -7.74
C PHE A 326 16.31 25.11 -8.44
N PRO A 327 17.49 24.62 -8.03
CA PRO A 327 18.77 25.09 -8.55
C PRO A 327 18.88 24.96 -10.07
N LYS A 328 19.35 26.00 -10.74
CA LYS A 328 19.59 26.00 -12.19
C LYS A 328 20.58 24.89 -12.55
N THR A 329 20.24 24.10 -13.54
CA THR A 329 21.02 22.95 -13.99
C THR A 329 21.13 22.94 -15.52
N THR A 330 22.06 22.14 -16.05
CA THR A 330 22.29 22.03 -17.50
C THR A 330 21.37 20.93 -18.09
N GLU A 331 20.99 21.12 -19.36
CA GLU A 331 20.23 20.07 -20.09
C GLU A 331 20.98 18.73 -20.12
N LYS A 332 22.30 18.74 -20.16
CA LYS A 332 23.12 17.54 -20.11
C LYS A 332 22.91 16.76 -18.81
N LYS A 333 22.96 17.42 -17.64
CA LYS A 333 22.69 16.77 -16.34
C LYS A 333 21.28 16.19 -16.28
N ILE A 334 20.29 16.91 -16.83
CA ILE A 334 18.90 16.44 -16.92
C ILE A 334 18.83 15.19 -17.81
N HIS A 335 19.48 15.23 -18.97
CA HIS A 335 19.50 14.09 -19.91
C HIS A 335 20.14 12.86 -19.27
N ASP A 336 21.29 13.00 -18.63
CA ASP A 336 21.99 11.88 -17.98
C ASP A 336 21.15 11.27 -16.87
N PHE A 337 20.49 12.11 -16.06
CA PHE A 337 19.56 11.61 -15.06
C PHE A 337 18.31 10.96 -15.68
N ASN A 338 17.75 11.49 -16.76
CA ASN A 338 16.58 10.93 -17.44
C ASN A 338 16.81 9.48 -17.86
N ILE A 339 17.99 9.15 -18.41
CA ILE A 339 18.33 7.78 -18.81
C ILE A 339 18.20 6.84 -17.60
N PHE A 340 18.76 7.23 -16.48
CA PHE A 340 18.69 6.47 -15.23
C PHE A 340 17.26 6.38 -14.68
N ALA A 341 16.55 7.53 -14.62
CA ALA A 341 15.19 7.62 -14.08
C ALA A 341 14.20 6.77 -14.88
N VAL A 342 14.23 6.85 -16.21
CA VAL A 342 13.38 6.06 -17.11
C VAL A 342 13.61 4.56 -16.89
N SER A 343 14.88 4.11 -16.89
CA SER A 343 15.22 2.71 -16.65
C SER A 343 14.74 2.22 -15.28
N THR A 344 14.92 3.04 -14.25
CA THR A 344 14.45 2.74 -12.89
C THR A 344 12.93 2.62 -12.83
N MET A 345 12.21 3.57 -13.41
CA MET A 345 10.75 3.56 -13.43
C MET A 345 10.20 2.42 -14.28
N ASP A 346 10.84 2.06 -15.40
CA ASP A 346 10.49 0.87 -16.20
C ASP A 346 10.56 -0.39 -15.34
N LYS A 347 11.63 -0.55 -14.57
CA LYS A 347 11.77 -1.71 -13.67
C LYS A 347 10.70 -1.71 -12.58
N ILE A 348 10.40 -0.57 -11.97
CA ILE A 348 9.33 -0.44 -10.96
C ILE A 348 7.97 -0.83 -11.57
N PHE A 349 7.64 -0.34 -12.76
CA PHE A 349 6.38 -0.67 -13.43
C PHE A 349 6.28 -2.15 -13.82
N LEU A 350 7.36 -2.77 -14.29
CA LEU A 350 7.42 -4.22 -14.54
C LEU A 350 7.18 -5.01 -13.26
N ASN A 351 7.80 -4.59 -12.14
CA ASN A 351 7.59 -5.23 -10.86
C ASN A 351 6.14 -5.07 -10.37
N LEU A 352 5.51 -3.89 -10.53
CA LEU A 352 4.11 -3.67 -10.19
C LEU A 352 3.17 -4.58 -10.99
N LYS A 353 3.40 -4.76 -12.30
CA LYS A 353 2.65 -5.72 -13.13
C LYS A 353 2.81 -7.15 -12.63
N ALA A 354 4.04 -7.54 -12.29
CA ALA A 354 4.30 -8.87 -11.74
C ALA A 354 3.62 -9.07 -10.38
N ILE A 355 3.63 -8.06 -9.50
CA ILE A 355 2.95 -8.11 -8.20
C ILE A 355 1.46 -8.35 -8.38
N ILE A 356 0.78 -7.58 -9.23
CA ILE A 356 -0.65 -7.72 -9.49
C ILE A 356 -0.98 -9.11 -10.02
N THR A 357 -0.15 -9.65 -10.93
CA THR A 357 -0.33 -11.01 -11.45
C THR A 357 -0.17 -12.06 -10.36
N LEU A 358 0.85 -11.93 -9.49
CA LEU A 358 1.09 -12.85 -8.38
C LEU A 358 -0.01 -12.78 -7.33
N GLU A 359 -0.51 -11.59 -6.99
CA GLU A 359 -1.65 -11.41 -6.10
C GLU A 359 -2.91 -12.08 -6.65
N SER A 360 -3.22 -11.86 -7.93
CA SER A 360 -4.37 -12.50 -8.60
C SER A 360 -4.24 -14.02 -8.63
N LEU A 361 -3.04 -14.53 -8.91
CA LEU A 361 -2.76 -15.97 -8.89
C LEU A 361 -2.94 -16.55 -7.49
N ARG A 362 -2.34 -15.92 -6.46
CA ARG A 362 -2.50 -16.32 -5.06
C ARG A 362 -3.97 -16.34 -4.66
N ASP A 363 -4.70 -15.27 -4.93
CA ASP A 363 -6.11 -15.13 -4.54
C ASP A 363 -7.03 -16.13 -5.25
N THR A 364 -6.62 -16.57 -6.47
CA THR A 364 -7.31 -17.64 -7.21
C THR A 364 -6.97 -19.03 -6.67
N LEU A 365 -5.70 -19.27 -6.33
CA LEU A 365 -5.22 -20.58 -5.86
C LEU A 365 -5.59 -20.83 -4.40
N LEU A 366 -5.55 -19.82 -3.55
CA LEU A 366 -5.77 -19.91 -2.12
C LEU A 366 -7.07 -20.70 -1.77
N PRO A 367 -8.27 -20.31 -2.22
CA PRO A 367 -9.47 -21.05 -1.87
C PRO A 367 -9.49 -22.48 -2.41
N LYS A 368 -8.90 -22.72 -3.58
CA LYS A 368 -8.85 -24.05 -4.21
C LYS A 368 -7.91 -25.02 -3.50
N LEU A 369 -6.75 -24.52 -3.09
CA LEU A 369 -5.77 -25.32 -2.34
C LEU A 369 -6.26 -25.59 -0.92
N ILE A 370 -6.81 -24.58 -0.24
CA ILE A 370 -7.31 -24.73 1.13
C ILE A 370 -8.54 -25.66 1.19
N SER A 371 -9.45 -25.60 0.20
CA SER A 371 -10.61 -26.51 0.15
C SER A 371 -10.26 -27.93 -0.31
N GLY A 372 -9.11 -28.14 -0.93
CA GLY A 372 -8.71 -29.42 -1.53
C GLY A 372 -9.30 -29.65 -2.95
N GLU A 373 -9.94 -28.62 -3.55
CA GLU A 373 -10.39 -28.67 -4.95
C GLU A 373 -9.21 -28.91 -5.91
N VAL A 374 -8.07 -28.33 -5.61
CA VAL A 374 -6.80 -28.59 -6.27
C VAL A 374 -5.85 -29.26 -5.28
N ARG A 375 -5.32 -30.41 -5.66
CA ARG A 375 -4.36 -31.19 -4.88
C ARG A 375 -2.95 -30.93 -5.35
N VAL A 376 -2.03 -30.78 -4.41
CA VAL A 376 -0.60 -30.72 -4.70
C VAL A 376 -0.10 -32.15 -4.91
N ARG A 377 0.48 -32.42 -6.08
CA ARG A 377 1.16 -33.72 -6.32
C ARG A 377 2.42 -33.73 -5.44
N GLN A 378 2.52 -34.78 -4.64
CA GLN A 378 3.73 -35.09 -3.87
C GLN A 378 4.83 -35.64 -4.77
#